data_b9e19e550ac4e534422197d1bf011c3f
#
_entry.id   b9e19e550ac4e534422197d1bf011c3f
#
_cell.length_a   1.000
_cell.length_b   1.000
_cell.length_c   1.000
_cell.angle_alpha   90.00
_cell.angle_beta   90.00
_cell.angle_gamma   90.00
#
_symmetry.space_group_name_H-M   'P 1'
#
loop_
_entity.id
_entity.type
_entity.pdbx_description
1 polymer ?
#
loop_
_entity_poly.entity_id
_entity_poly.type
_entity_poly.pdbx_seq_one_letter_code
_entity_poly.pdbx_strand_id
1 'polypeptide(L)'
;MNKLYFTKAEGIYDRLDGILKEFLGYSPQILRTENGKPYIDGNPLYFSLSHSGKHGVIAVCDKPVGVDLELFKNKSHSLMISGFPEEEQAEISDERQFLMHWTAREAFIKMKGSTLAKSLKSTSYTGGKIYFEGAEQACAIYQHFTEHGVVTVCIAE
;
A
#
# COMPACT_ATOMS: atom_id res chain seq x y z
N MET A 1 3.48 -14.60 8.84
CA MET A 1 4.42 -14.68 7.68
C MET A 1 4.21 -13.44 6.81
N ASN A 2 5.30 -12.74 6.48
CA ASN A 2 5.23 -11.49 5.70
C ASN A 2 6.23 -11.60 4.55
N LYS A 3 5.75 -11.57 3.30
CA LYS A 3 6.61 -11.58 2.12
C LYS A 3 6.23 -10.47 1.15
N LEU A 4 7.25 -9.83 0.58
CA LEU A 4 7.13 -8.81 -0.45
C LEU A 4 7.86 -9.28 -1.71
N TYR A 5 7.14 -9.24 -2.83
CA TYR A 5 7.66 -9.64 -4.14
C TYR A 5 7.68 -8.44 -5.07
N PHE A 6 8.86 -8.17 -5.66
CA PHE A 6 9.00 -7.21 -6.76
C PHE A 6 8.78 -7.94 -8.09
N THR A 7 8.02 -7.34 -8.98
CA THR A 7 7.64 -7.93 -10.26
C THR A 7 7.44 -6.86 -11.33
N LYS A 8 7.06 -7.26 -12.52
CA LYS A 8 6.58 -6.36 -13.55
C LYS A 8 5.10 -6.04 -13.33
N ALA A 9 4.65 -4.86 -13.77
CA ALA A 9 3.23 -4.51 -13.77
C ALA A 9 2.45 -5.42 -14.71
N GLU A 10 3.03 -5.72 -15.89
CA GLU A 10 2.47 -6.68 -16.84
C GLU A 10 2.46 -8.08 -16.24
N GLY A 11 1.29 -8.75 -16.29
CA GLY A 11 1.12 -10.10 -15.76
C GLY A 11 1.12 -10.21 -14.23
N ILE A 12 0.91 -9.11 -13.51
CA ILE A 12 0.96 -9.10 -12.04
C ILE A 12 -0.05 -10.08 -11.41
N TYR A 13 -1.22 -10.27 -12.01
CA TYR A 13 -2.23 -11.24 -11.50
C TYR A 13 -1.81 -12.70 -11.75
N ASP A 14 -1.16 -13.01 -12.86
CA ASP A 14 -0.59 -14.34 -13.11
C ASP A 14 0.53 -14.65 -12.12
N ARG A 15 1.35 -13.63 -11.80
CA ARG A 15 2.38 -13.77 -10.78
C ARG A 15 1.77 -13.97 -9.39
N LEU A 16 0.70 -13.24 -9.06
CA LEU A 16 -0.05 -13.43 -7.82
C LEU A 16 -0.59 -14.86 -7.71
N ASP A 17 -1.24 -15.38 -8.74
CA ASP A 17 -1.77 -16.75 -8.75
C ASP A 17 -0.66 -17.77 -8.46
N GLY A 18 0.50 -17.65 -9.12
CA GLY A 18 1.65 -18.51 -8.87
C GLY A 18 2.13 -18.45 -7.41
N ILE A 19 2.23 -17.25 -6.84
CA ILE A 19 2.62 -17.06 -5.45
C ILE A 19 1.59 -17.71 -4.50
N LEU A 20 0.29 -17.44 -4.70
CA LEU A 20 -0.76 -17.99 -3.85
C LEU A 20 -0.80 -19.51 -3.93
N LYS A 21 -0.59 -20.08 -5.11
CA LYS A 21 -0.50 -21.53 -5.30
C LYS A 21 0.68 -22.15 -4.54
N GLU A 22 1.85 -21.47 -4.49
CA GLU A 22 2.98 -21.95 -3.68
C GLU A 22 2.64 -22.05 -2.19
N PHE A 23 1.85 -21.09 -1.66
CA PHE A 23 1.46 -21.08 -0.25
C PHE A 23 0.32 -22.01 0.09
N LEU A 24 -0.70 -22.10 -0.78
CA LEU A 24 -1.94 -22.79 -0.50
C LEU A 24 -1.97 -24.23 -1.05
N GLY A 25 -1.09 -24.53 -2.02
CA GLY A 25 -1.11 -25.81 -2.73
C GLY A 25 -2.17 -25.90 -3.85
N TYR A 26 -2.95 -24.85 -4.07
CA TYR A 26 -3.96 -24.74 -5.12
C TYR A 26 -4.11 -23.30 -5.58
N SER A 27 -4.68 -23.07 -6.76
CA SER A 27 -5.03 -21.73 -7.25
C SER A 27 -6.38 -21.31 -6.67
N PRO A 28 -6.41 -20.31 -5.76
CA PRO A 28 -7.66 -19.90 -5.13
C PRO A 28 -8.50 -19.03 -6.06
N GLN A 29 -9.81 -19.05 -5.86
CA GLN A 29 -10.68 -18.06 -6.48
C GLN A 29 -10.47 -16.69 -5.80
N ILE A 30 -10.17 -15.68 -6.59
CA ILE A 30 -10.05 -14.30 -6.12
C ILE A 30 -11.41 -13.63 -6.27
N LEU A 31 -11.94 -13.19 -5.14
CA LEU A 31 -13.16 -12.40 -5.05
C LEU A 31 -12.80 -10.92 -4.87
N ARG A 32 -13.81 -10.03 -4.94
CA ARG A 32 -13.63 -8.60 -4.69
C ARG A 32 -14.65 -8.11 -3.68
N THR A 33 -14.19 -7.25 -2.76
CA THR A 33 -15.07 -6.54 -1.84
C THR A 33 -15.91 -5.49 -2.60
N GLU A 34 -16.90 -4.90 -1.94
CA GLU A 34 -17.68 -3.78 -2.48
C GLU A 34 -16.80 -2.62 -2.96
N ASN A 35 -15.69 -2.35 -2.25
CA ASN A 35 -14.72 -1.31 -2.62
C ASN A 35 -13.67 -1.78 -3.66
N GLY A 36 -13.80 -3.00 -4.18
CA GLY A 36 -12.94 -3.54 -5.24
C GLY A 36 -11.64 -4.20 -4.75
N LYS A 37 -11.40 -4.30 -3.44
CA LYS A 37 -10.21 -4.99 -2.91
C LYS A 37 -10.30 -6.48 -3.23
N PRO A 38 -9.28 -7.08 -3.88
CA PRO A 38 -9.24 -8.51 -4.11
C PRO A 38 -8.93 -9.27 -2.82
N TYR A 39 -9.58 -10.41 -2.62
CA TYR A 39 -9.38 -11.29 -1.47
C TYR A 39 -9.68 -12.75 -1.81
N ILE A 40 -9.27 -13.67 -0.94
CA ILE A 40 -9.59 -15.10 -1.03
C ILE A 40 -10.67 -15.40 -0.01
N ASP A 41 -11.69 -16.16 -0.40
CA ASP A 41 -12.76 -16.56 0.51
C ASP A 41 -12.21 -17.33 1.73
N GLY A 42 -12.75 -17.01 2.90
CA GLY A 42 -12.25 -17.54 4.17
C GLY A 42 -10.92 -16.93 4.65
N ASN A 43 -10.30 -16.06 3.84
CA ASN A 43 -9.03 -15.36 4.15
C ASN A 43 -7.91 -16.28 4.69
N PRO A 44 -7.58 -17.40 4.01
CA PRO A 44 -6.48 -18.26 4.44
C PRO A 44 -5.12 -17.53 4.36
N LEU A 45 -5.03 -16.52 3.48
CA LEU A 45 -3.94 -15.56 3.31
C LEU A 45 -4.49 -14.20 2.94
N TYR A 46 -3.83 -13.16 3.41
CA TYR A 46 -4.07 -11.80 2.97
C TYR A 46 -3.01 -11.40 1.95
N PHE A 47 -3.42 -10.62 0.97
CA PHE A 47 -2.50 -10.08 -0.01
C PHE A 47 -2.91 -8.68 -0.46
N SER A 48 -1.96 -7.95 -0.99
CA SER A 48 -2.19 -6.67 -1.63
C SER A 48 -1.20 -6.50 -2.79
N LEU A 49 -1.58 -5.75 -3.80
CA LEU A 49 -0.73 -5.49 -4.94
C LEU A 49 -0.80 -4.02 -5.35
N SER A 50 0.28 -3.53 -5.92
CA SER A 50 0.37 -2.20 -6.50
C SER A 50 1.30 -2.22 -7.70
N HIS A 51 1.06 -1.32 -8.65
CA HIS A 51 1.96 -1.11 -9.77
C HIS A 51 2.04 0.38 -10.12
N SER A 52 3.21 0.77 -10.60
CA SER A 52 3.46 2.12 -11.10
C SER A 52 4.42 2.01 -12.30
N GLY A 53 4.05 2.57 -13.45
CA GLY A 53 4.79 2.36 -14.69
C GLY A 53 4.94 0.88 -15.03
N LYS A 54 6.18 0.42 -15.21
CA LYS A 54 6.51 -0.98 -15.53
C LYS A 54 6.71 -1.87 -14.30
N HIS A 55 6.73 -1.29 -13.11
CA HIS A 55 7.05 -1.97 -11.86
C HIS A 55 5.80 -2.38 -11.11
N GLY A 56 5.84 -3.55 -10.49
CA GLY A 56 4.78 -4.07 -9.64
C GLY A 56 5.33 -4.61 -8.33
N VAL A 57 4.48 -4.65 -7.33
CA VAL A 57 4.76 -5.27 -6.04
C VAL A 57 3.56 -6.07 -5.56
N ILE A 58 3.83 -7.18 -4.89
CA ILE A 58 2.82 -8.03 -4.27
C ILE A 58 3.27 -8.31 -2.83
N ALA A 59 2.42 -7.98 -1.88
CA ALA A 59 2.61 -8.34 -0.48
C ALA A 59 1.68 -9.49 -0.11
N VAL A 60 2.20 -10.50 0.61
CA VAL A 60 1.43 -11.64 1.14
C VAL A 60 1.70 -11.76 2.64
N CYS A 61 0.64 -11.92 3.42
CA CYS A 61 0.69 -11.87 4.87
C CYS A 61 -0.36 -12.82 5.48
N ASP A 62 -0.16 -13.21 6.74
CA ASP A 62 -1.15 -13.90 7.58
C ASP A 62 -2.11 -12.93 8.31
N LYS A 63 -1.92 -11.64 8.14
CA LYS A 63 -2.76 -10.56 8.65
C LYS A 63 -3.20 -9.61 7.53
N PRO A 64 -4.26 -8.81 7.73
CA PRO A 64 -4.64 -7.79 6.77
C PRO A 64 -3.46 -6.91 6.36
N VAL A 65 -3.24 -6.76 5.06
CA VAL A 65 -2.10 -6.06 4.48
C VAL A 65 -2.53 -5.14 3.35
N GLY A 66 -1.81 -4.04 3.22
CA GLY A 66 -1.86 -3.15 2.06
C GLY A 66 -0.44 -2.84 1.59
N VAL A 67 -0.26 -2.71 0.29
CA VAL A 67 1.01 -2.28 -0.31
C VAL A 67 0.76 -1.19 -1.34
N ASP A 68 1.65 -0.21 -1.37
CA ASP A 68 1.67 0.80 -2.40
C ASP A 68 3.07 1.05 -2.94
N LEU A 69 3.16 1.24 -4.24
CA LEU A 69 4.39 1.57 -4.98
C LEU A 69 4.17 2.85 -5.78
N GLU A 70 5.05 3.83 -5.58
CA GLU A 70 5.08 5.02 -6.41
C GLU A 70 6.49 5.30 -6.92
N LEU A 71 6.59 5.63 -8.22
CA LEU A 71 7.85 5.97 -8.87
C LEU A 71 8.15 7.47 -8.74
N PHE A 72 9.43 7.83 -8.69
CA PHE A 72 9.89 9.21 -8.81
C PHE A 72 9.50 9.75 -10.20
N LYS A 73 8.92 10.94 -10.22
CA LYS A 73 8.47 11.63 -11.45
C LYS A 73 9.23 12.93 -11.70
N ASN A 74 10.11 13.31 -10.79
CA ASN A 74 10.88 14.57 -10.82
C ASN A 74 9.98 15.79 -11.03
N LYS A 75 8.86 15.84 -10.32
CA LYS A 75 7.88 16.92 -10.42
C LYS A 75 7.48 17.44 -9.04
N SER A 76 6.92 18.66 -9.01
CA SER A 76 6.35 19.22 -7.79
C SER A 76 5.04 18.48 -7.42
N HIS A 77 4.87 18.25 -6.14
CA HIS A 77 3.66 17.70 -5.52
C HIS A 77 2.98 18.73 -4.59
N SER A 78 3.34 20.00 -4.68
CA SER A 78 2.91 21.07 -3.77
C SER A 78 1.39 21.17 -3.61
N LEU A 79 0.64 20.98 -4.69
CA LEU A 79 -0.83 21.02 -4.65
C LEU A 79 -1.41 19.87 -3.81
N MET A 80 -0.84 18.68 -3.91
CA MET A 80 -1.27 17.54 -3.10
C MET A 80 -0.86 17.71 -1.63
N ILE A 81 0.37 18.16 -1.40
CA ILE A 81 0.92 18.41 -0.06
C ILE A 81 0.09 19.47 0.67
N SER A 82 -0.36 20.53 -0.02
CA SER A 82 -1.17 21.59 0.60
C SER A 82 -2.51 21.09 1.15
N GLY A 83 -2.98 19.93 0.73
CA GLY A 83 -4.18 19.26 1.27
C GLY A 83 -3.91 18.39 2.52
N PHE A 84 -2.64 18.24 2.93
CA PHE A 84 -2.28 17.46 4.12
C PHE A 84 -2.36 18.31 5.39
N PRO A 85 -2.50 17.72 6.59
CA PRO A 85 -2.36 18.42 7.86
C PRO A 85 -1.01 19.14 7.97
N GLU A 86 -0.97 20.26 8.67
CA GLU A 86 0.25 21.10 8.79
C GLU A 86 1.44 20.32 9.37
N GLU A 87 1.20 19.46 10.38
CA GLU A 87 2.24 18.62 10.97
C GLU A 87 2.84 17.66 9.93
N GLU A 88 2.02 17.11 9.05
CA GLU A 88 2.49 16.23 7.99
C GLU A 88 3.22 17.00 6.89
N GLN A 89 2.72 18.19 6.51
CA GLN A 89 3.42 19.06 5.55
C GLN A 89 4.83 19.40 6.01
N ALA A 90 5.02 19.64 7.32
CA ALA A 90 6.32 19.97 7.90
C ALA A 90 7.38 18.87 7.75
N GLU A 91 6.95 17.62 7.56
CA GLU A 91 7.83 16.46 7.37
C GLU A 91 8.25 16.26 5.90
N ILE A 92 7.68 17.04 4.95
CA ILE A 92 7.87 16.85 3.51
C ILE A 92 8.66 18.01 2.91
N SER A 93 9.92 17.77 2.54
CA SER A 93 10.79 18.76 1.89
C SER A 93 11.19 18.38 0.46
N ASP A 94 11.01 17.15 0.04
CA ASP A 94 11.37 16.65 -1.29
C ASP A 94 10.37 15.58 -1.80
N GLU A 95 10.55 15.14 -3.06
CA GLU A 95 9.69 14.13 -3.68
C GLU A 95 9.78 12.79 -2.94
N ARG A 96 10.96 12.40 -2.45
CA ARG A 96 11.13 11.14 -1.72
C ARG A 96 10.29 11.12 -0.45
N GLN A 97 10.34 12.19 0.33
CA GLN A 97 9.52 12.33 1.54
C GLN A 97 8.03 12.40 1.21
N PHE A 98 7.66 13.13 0.15
CA PHE A 98 6.28 13.11 -0.32
C PHE A 98 5.81 11.68 -0.63
N LEU A 99 6.59 10.90 -1.39
CA LEU A 99 6.23 9.52 -1.73
C LEU A 99 6.19 8.61 -0.49
N MET A 100 7.04 8.83 0.53
CA MET A 100 6.95 8.14 1.80
C MET A 100 5.57 8.35 2.46
N HIS A 101 5.13 9.58 2.52
CA HIS A 101 3.82 9.93 3.10
C HIS A 101 2.66 9.43 2.25
N TRP A 102 2.73 9.64 0.94
CA TRP A 102 1.70 9.21 0.01
C TRP A 102 1.49 7.70 0.01
N THR A 103 2.58 6.94 -0.15
CA THR A 103 2.50 5.46 -0.17
C THR A 103 2.07 4.88 1.17
N ALA A 104 2.42 5.51 2.30
CA ALA A 104 1.97 5.09 3.62
C ALA A 104 0.45 5.23 3.76
N ARG A 105 -0.11 6.36 3.35
CA ARG A 105 -1.57 6.58 3.32
C ARG A 105 -2.29 5.58 2.43
N GLU A 106 -1.81 5.40 1.19
CA GLU A 106 -2.42 4.46 0.25
C GLU A 106 -2.31 3.00 0.72
N ALA A 107 -1.18 2.58 1.24
CA ALA A 107 -1.00 1.24 1.79
C ALA A 107 -1.97 0.97 2.95
N PHE A 108 -2.16 1.94 3.85
CA PHE A 108 -3.15 1.84 4.92
C PHE A 108 -4.58 1.74 4.39
N ILE A 109 -4.96 2.58 3.44
CA ILE A 109 -6.30 2.55 2.82
C ILE A 109 -6.57 1.21 2.16
N LYS A 110 -5.58 0.65 1.44
CA LYS A 110 -5.65 -0.69 0.85
C LYS A 110 -5.74 -1.79 1.91
N MET A 111 -4.99 -1.67 3.01
CA MET A 111 -5.08 -2.62 4.12
C MET A 111 -6.48 -2.65 4.70
N LYS A 112 -7.09 -1.49 4.94
CA LYS A 112 -8.48 -1.38 5.41
C LYS A 112 -9.54 -1.82 4.39
N GLY A 113 -9.18 -2.02 3.14
CA GLY A 113 -10.14 -2.32 2.07
C GLY A 113 -11.05 -1.16 1.71
N SER A 114 -10.63 0.08 1.97
CA SER A 114 -11.31 1.30 1.59
C SER A 114 -10.84 1.82 0.22
N THR A 115 -11.26 3.00 -0.18
CA THR A 115 -10.83 3.69 -1.40
C THR A 115 -10.23 5.04 -1.06
N LEU A 116 -9.40 5.58 -1.97
CA LEU A 116 -8.84 6.94 -1.83
C LEU A 116 -9.96 7.98 -1.68
N ALA A 117 -11.01 7.87 -2.48
CA ALA A 117 -12.14 8.81 -2.42
C ALA A 117 -12.81 8.86 -1.05
N LYS A 118 -12.92 7.72 -0.36
CA LYS A 118 -13.57 7.62 0.96
C LYS A 118 -12.66 7.99 2.12
N SER A 119 -11.36 7.70 2.04
CA SER A 119 -10.49 7.65 3.23
C SER A 119 -9.27 8.56 3.17
N LEU A 120 -8.89 9.11 2.01
CA LEU A 120 -7.65 9.89 1.87
C LEU A 120 -7.63 11.13 2.78
N LYS A 121 -8.74 11.88 2.82
CA LYS A 121 -8.85 13.10 3.63
C LYS A 121 -8.86 12.84 5.13
N SER A 122 -9.26 11.65 5.54
CA SER A 122 -9.32 11.23 6.95
C SER A 122 -8.06 10.52 7.41
N THR A 123 -7.11 10.26 6.51
CA THR A 123 -5.86 9.56 6.79
C THR A 123 -4.70 10.54 6.80
N SER A 124 -3.81 10.43 7.80
CA SER A 124 -2.52 11.13 7.82
C SER A 124 -1.40 10.19 8.26
N TYR A 125 -0.18 10.54 7.88
CA TYR A 125 1.03 9.82 8.27
C TYR A 125 2.04 10.81 8.84
N THR A 126 2.32 10.73 10.13
CA THR A 126 3.17 11.68 10.84
C THR A 126 3.98 10.95 11.91
N GLY A 127 5.27 11.27 12.04
CA GLY A 127 6.13 10.64 13.03
C GLY A 127 6.25 9.11 12.86
N GLY A 128 6.12 8.61 11.63
CA GLY A 128 6.14 7.17 11.34
C GLY A 128 4.87 6.40 11.69
N LYS A 129 3.77 7.11 11.99
CA LYS A 129 2.49 6.52 12.42
C LYS A 129 1.34 6.96 11.53
N ILE A 130 0.36 6.08 11.37
CA ILE A 130 -0.89 6.38 10.68
C ILE A 130 -1.95 6.85 11.68
N TYR A 131 -2.66 7.89 11.30
CA TYR A 131 -3.86 8.37 11.97
C TYR A 131 -5.05 8.31 11.00
N PHE A 132 -6.18 7.84 11.49
CA PHE A 132 -7.43 7.81 10.75
C PHE A 132 -8.53 8.43 11.59
N GLU A 133 -9.21 9.45 11.05
CA GLU A 133 -10.20 10.26 11.80
C GLU A 133 -9.62 10.80 13.11
N GLY A 134 -8.36 11.20 13.11
CA GLY A 134 -7.65 11.76 14.26
C GLY A 134 -7.13 10.74 15.28
N ALA A 135 -7.38 9.45 15.11
CA ALA A 135 -6.94 8.39 16.03
C ALA A 135 -5.75 7.59 15.43
N GLU A 136 -4.72 7.37 16.26
CA GLU A 136 -3.59 6.49 15.91
C GLU A 136 -4.09 5.08 15.62
N GLN A 137 -3.58 4.49 14.52
CA GLN A 137 -3.97 3.15 14.10
C GLN A 137 -2.93 2.12 14.50
N ALA A 138 -3.40 0.97 15.02
CA ALA A 138 -2.57 -0.19 15.33
C ALA A 138 -2.17 -0.92 14.02
N CYS A 139 -1.12 -0.43 13.36
CA CYS A 139 -0.55 -1.03 12.17
C CYS A 139 0.95 -0.79 12.10
N ALA A 140 1.67 -1.75 11.55
CA ALA A 140 3.11 -1.64 11.27
C ALA A 140 3.32 -1.10 9.85
N ILE A 141 4.20 -0.11 9.70
CA ILE A 141 4.58 0.49 8.42
C ILE A 141 6.02 0.10 8.10
N TYR A 142 6.22 -0.50 6.93
CA TYR A 142 7.54 -0.83 6.40
C TYR A 142 7.75 -0.11 5.07
N GLN A 143 8.83 0.66 4.97
CA GLN A 143 9.16 1.43 3.75
C GLN A 143 10.44 0.91 3.12
N HIS A 144 10.36 0.63 1.83
CA HIS A 144 11.46 0.18 0.99
C HIS A 144 11.76 1.24 -0.07
N PHE A 145 13.03 1.66 -0.11
CA PHE A 145 13.50 2.62 -1.08
C PHE A 145 14.23 1.89 -2.20
N THR A 146 13.81 2.15 -3.43
CA THR A 146 14.47 1.67 -4.64
C THR A 146 15.09 2.85 -5.39
N GLU A 147 15.92 2.57 -6.40
CA GLU A 147 16.41 3.62 -7.31
C GLU A 147 15.28 4.28 -8.13
N HIS A 148 14.12 3.63 -8.24
CA HIS A 148 12.99 4.08 -9.06
C HIS A 148 11.86 4.74 -8.25
N GLY A 149 11.75 4.49 -6.96
CA GLY A 149 10.64 4.99 -6.17
C GLY A 149 10.60 4.46 -4.74
N VAL A 150 9.41 4.54 -4.14
CA VAL A 150 9.13 4.13 -2.77
C VAL A 150 8.04 3.07 -2.75
N VAL A 151 8.26 2.01 -1.97
CA VAL A 151 7.26 0.99 -1.65
C VAL A 151 6.96 1.05 -0.17
N THR A 152 5.68 1.11 0.19
CA THR A 152 5.24 1.00 1.59
C THR A 152 4.33 -0.21 1.75
N VAL A 153 4.60 -1.00 2.79
CA VAL A 153 3.73 -2.09 3.25
C VAL A 153 3.12 -1.70 4.60
N CYS A 154 1.81 -1.79 4.71
CA CYS A 154 1.07 -1.57 5.95
C CYS A 154 0.42 -2.89 6.37
N ILE A 155 0.67 -3.33 7.61
CA ILE A 155 0.18 -4.59 8.17
C ILE A 155 -0.59 -4.30 9.44
N ALA A 156 -1.79 -4.87 9.60
CA ALA A 156 -2.56 -4.78 10.83
C ALA A 156 -1.84 -5.48 12.00
N GLU A 157 -1.82 -4.88 13.18
CA GLU A 157 -1.26 -5.48 14.40
C GLU A 157 -2.22 -6.44 15.10
#